data_4143c4e86607cbf838f09a5d0225f174
#
_entry.id   4143c4e86607cbf838f09a5d0225f174
#
_cell.length_a   1.000
_cell.length_b   1.000
_cell.length_c   1.000
_cell.angle_alpha   90.00
_cell.angle_beta   90.00
_cell.angle_gamma   90.00
#
_symmetry.space_group_name_H-M   'P 1'
#
loop_
_entity.id
_entity.type
_entity.pdbx_description
1 polymer ?
#
loop_
_entity_poly.entity_id
_entity_poly.type
_entity_poly.pdbx_seq_one_letter_code
_entity_poly.pdbx_strand_id
1 'polypeptide(L)'
;DLRRDDLSEILHAHNSASNGLLRGIRDALAHAHHPEVLAIPGRAVRDLYADTSFRRGVAVLGTQGLTYDTWHYHYQNQEFLALARAVPETTMVLDHFGTPLGVGPYESQREEIFEQWKKDIREIATCSNVVAKLGGLAMPDNGFGWHTAERPPTSDEFLQVQRRYFEHTIECFGPERCMFESNFPVDRLSLS
;
A
#
# COMPACT_ATOMS: atom_id res chain seq x y z
N ASP A 1 13.54 -5.85 9.39
CA ASP A 1 12.47 -6.71 9.92
C ASP A 1 11.97 -6.17 11.25
N LEU A 2 10.71 -5.77 11.30
CA LEU A 2 10.08 -5.15 12.48
C LEU A 2 9.87 -6.13 13.65
N ARG A 3 10.09 -7.41 13.47
CA ARG A 3 9.95 -8.44 14.52
C ARG A 3 11.16 -8.53 15.46
N ARG A 4 12.22 -7.79 15.19
CA ARG A 4 13.47 -7.82 15.95
C ARG A 4 13.29 -7.30 17.37
N ASP A 5 13.95 -7.93 18.34
CA ASP A 5 13.92 -7.49 19.74
C ASP A 5 14.77 -6.24 19.99
N ASP A 6 15.83 -6.02 19.16
CA ASP A 6 16.71 -4.86 19.20
C ASP A 6 16.25 -3.70 18.27
N LEU A 7 14.97 -3.71 17.83
CA LEU A 7 14.44 -2.76 16.87
C LEU A 7 14.65 -1.30 17.30
N SER A 8 14.43 -0.97 18.58
CA SER A 8 14.59 0.38 19.10
C SER A 8 16.00 0.92 18.94
N GLU A 9 17.00 0.07 19.18
CA GLU A 9 18.43 0.43 19.02
C GLU A 9 18.76 0.68 17.54
N ILE A 10 18.26 -0.16 16.65
CA ILE A 10 18.43 -0.02 15.21
C ILE A 10 17.81 1.29 14.71
N LEU A 11 16.59 1.60 15.12
CA LEU A 11 15.91 2.86 14.75
C LEU A 11 16.67 4.08 15.25
N HIS A 12 17.18 4.01 16.48
CA HIS A 12 18.00 5.09 17.05
C HIS A 12 19.29 5.29 16.23
N ALA A 13 19.96 4.20 15.85
CA ALA A 13 21.17 4.27 15.02
C ALA A 13 20.87 4.90 13.64
N HIS A 14 19.75 4.50 12.99
CA HIS A 14 19.33 5.08 11.73
C HIS A 14 18.98 6.56 11.86
N ASN A 15 18.27 6.95 12.91
CA ASN A 15 17.92 8.35 13.15
C ASN A 15 19.17 9.21 13.39
N SER A 16 20.15 8.69 14.14
CA SER A 16 21.44 9.36 14.36
C SER A 16 22.24 9.51 13.06
N ALA A 17 22.34 8.43 12.27
CA ALA A 17 23.05 8.44 10.99
C ALA A 17 22.39 9.38 9.95
N SER A 18 21.08 9.59 10.03
CA SER A 18 20.33 10.50 9.17
C SER A 18 20.23 11.93 9.72
N ASN A 19 20.97 12.27 10.77
CA ASN A 19 20.86 13.58 11.45
C ASN A 19 19.41 13.95 11.84
N GLY A 20 18.62 12.97 12.33
CA GLY A 20 17.24 13.18 12.73
C GLY A 20 16.25 13.31 11.56
N LEU A 21 16.62 12.91 10.36
CA LEU A 21 15.73 12.96 9.18
C LEU A 21 14.90 11.68 8.98
N LEU A 22 15.07 10.65 9.80
CA LEU A 22 14.23 9.45 9.75
C LEU A 22 12.76 9.83 10.05
N ARG A 23 11.82 9.42 9.21
CA ARG A 23 10.39 9.71 9.37
C ARG A 23 9.53 8.47 9.53
N GLY A 24 9.99 7.34 9.01
CA GLY A 24 9.24 6.11 9.05
C GLY A 24 10.00 4.94 8.46
N ILE A 25 9.38 3.79 8.53
CA ILE A 25 9.89 2.53 7.97
C ILE A 25 8.87 1.99 6.98
N ARG A 26 9.36 1.59 5.81
CA ARG A 26 8.58 0.83 4.86
C ARG A 26 8.94 -0.65 4.97
N ASP A 27 7.91 -1.48 5.16
CA ASP A 27 8.03 -2.94 5.10
C ASP A 27 6.87 -3.50 4.28
N ALA A 28 7.18 -3.99 3.07
CA ALA A 28 6.18 -4.47 2.14
C ALA A 28 5.68 -5.86 2.54
N LEU A 29 4.39 -5.99 2.79
CA LEU A 29 3.76 -7.23 3.23
C LEU A 29 2.95 -7.93 2.13
N ALA A 30 3.11 -7.51 0.88
CA ALA A 30 2.50 -8.19 -0.25
C ALA A 30 2.91 -9.67 -0.30
N HIS A 31 1.91 -10.56 -0.17
CA HIS A 31 2.05 -12.01 -0.29
C HIS A 31 1.28 -12.49 -1.52
N ALA A 32 1.99 -12.90 -2.57
CA ALA A 32 1.38 -13.29 -3.82
C ALA A 32 0.74 -14.68 -3.74
N HIS A 33 -0.58 -14.78 -4.06
CA HIS A 33 -1.25 -16.07 -4.21
C HIS A 33 -0.89 -16.75 -5.53
N HIS A 34 -0.64 -15.96 -6.58
CA HIS A 34 -0.29 -16.39 -7.94
C HIS A 34 0.96 -15.64 -8.43
N PRO A 35 2.15 -15.91 -7.85
CA PRO A 35 3.38 -15.18 -8.20
C PRO A 35 3.79 -15.35 -9.67
N GLU A 36 3.36 -16.43 -10.31
CA GLU A 36 3.69 -16.76 -11.70
C GLU A 36 3.07 -15.83 -12.75
N VAL A 37 2.01 -15.09 -12.37
CA VAL A 37 1.33 -14.13 -13.29
C VAL A 37 1.69 -12.67 -13.02
N LEU A 38 2.46 -12.41 -11.97
CA LEU A 38 2.79 -11.05 -11.54
C LEU A 38 4.16 -10.62 -12.08
N ALA A 39 4.24 -9.38 -12.55
CA ALA A 39 5.51 -8.75 -12.92
C ALA A 39 6.36 -8.43 -11.67
N ILE A 40 5.71 -8.07 -10.57
CA ILE A 40 6.36 -7.71 -9.30
C ILE A 40 5.72 -8.54 -8.17
N PRO A 41 6.07 -9.85 -8.05
CA PRO A 41 5.46 -10.70 -7.03
C PRO A 41 5.93 -10.34 -5.62
N GLY A 42 4.98 -10.05 -4.74
CA GLY A 42 5.23 -9.88 -3.31
C GLY A 42 5.63 -11.20 -2.66
N ARG A 43 6.63 -11.15 -1.79
CA ARG A 43 7.26 -12.35 -1.18
C ARG A 43 7.17 -12.35 0.35
N ALA A 44 6.31 -11.53 0.92
CA ALA A 44 6.12 -11.53 2.36
C ALA A 44 5.62 -12.88 2.88
N VAL A 45 5.91 -13.16 4.13
CA VAL A 45 5.36 -14.33 4.82
C VAL A 45 3.85 -14.10 5.01
N ARG A 46 3.07 -15.16 4.84
CA ARG A 46 1.62 -15.14 5.05
C ARG A 46 1.31 -14.74 6.50
N ASP A 47 0.18 -14.08 6.70
CA ASP A 47 -0.38 -13.70 8.00
C ASP A 47 0.51 -12.77 8.86
N LEU A 48 1.49 -12.10 8.24
CA LEU A 48 2.45 -11.27 8.97
C LEU A 48 1.78 -10.08 9.68
N TYR A 49 0.68 -9.53 9.16
CA TYR A 49 -0.10 -8.49 9.84
C TYR A 49 -0.73 -8.96 11.17
N ALA A 50 -0.92 -10.27 11.34
CA ALA A 50 -1.43 -10.86 12.57
C ALA A 50 -0.32 -11.25 13.56
N ASP A 51 0.94 -11.30 13.12
CA ASP A 51 2.08 -11.71 13.96
C ASP A 51 2.29 -10.73 15.12
N THR A 52 2.35 -11.26 16.34
CA THR A 52 2.44 -10.47 17.57
C THR A 52 3.75 -9.67 17.65
N SER A 53 4.87 -10.25 17.20
CA SER A 53 6.17 -9.58 17.21
C SER A 53 6.19 -8.46 16.17
N PHE A 54 5.55 -8.68 15.03
CA PHE A 54 5.39 -7.64 13.99
C PHE A 54 4.57 -6.45 14.50
N ARG A 55 3.41 -6.71 15.12
CA ARG A 55 2.54 -5.67 15.72
C ARG A 55 3.27 -4.89 16.81
N ARG A 56 4.06 -5.59 17.65
CA ARG A 56 4.92 -4.94 18.64
C ARG A 56 5.93 -4.01 17.96
N GLY A 57 6.56 -4.43 16.88
CA GLY A 57 7.49 -3.60 16.11
C GLY A 57 6.83 -2.37 15.51
N VAL A 58 5.62 -2.51 14.95
CA VAL A 58 4.84 -1.37 14.45
C VAL A 58 4.49 -0.40 15.59
N ALA A 59 4.14 -0.90 16.78
CA ALA A 59 3.89 -0.06 17.96
C ALA A 59 5.15 0.70 18.39
N VAL A 60 6.33 0.09 18.31
CA VAL A 60 7.62 0.75 18.58
C VAL A 60 7.85 1.94 17.66
N LEU A 61 7.47 1.85 16.37
CA LEU A 61 7.54 3.00 15.45
C LEU A 61 6.71 4.17 15.98
N GLY A 62 5.46 3.94 16.38
CA GLY A 62 4.58 4.97 16.93
C GLY A 62 5.14 5.65 18.18
N THR A 63 5.72 4.87 19.11
CA THR A 63 6.35 5.44 20.32
C THR A 63 7.53 6.37 20.03
N GLN A 64 8.17 6.19 18.85
CA GLN A 64 9.28 7.04 18.39
C GLN A 64 8.83 8.13 17.41
N GLY A 65 7.53 8.31 17.20
CA GLY A 65 6.97 9.29 16.26
C GLY A 65 7.27 8.98 14.79
N LEU A 66 7.52 7.69 14.48
CA LEU A 66 7.78 7.22 13.12
C LEU A 66 6.53 6.61 12.51
N THR A 67 6.40 6.73 11.18
CA THR A 67 5.31 6.10 10.43
C THR A 67 5.65 4.68 9.98
N TYR A 68 4.62 3.87 9.80
CA TYR A 68 4.70 2.59 9.12
C TYR A 68 4.08 2.69 7.73
N ASP A 69 4.86 2.46 6.69
CA ASP A 69 4.47 2.51 5.28
C ASP A 69 4.44 1.09 4.72
N THR A 70 3.37 0.66 4.04
CA THR A 70 3.22 -0.72 3.59
C THR A 70 2.59 -0.85 2.22
N TRP A 71 3.13 -1.79 1.44
CA TRP A 71 2.57 -2.27 0.19
C TRP A 71 2.05 -3.70 0.36
N HIS A 72 0.80 -3.92 -0.05
CA HIS A 72 0.15 -5.24 -0.08
C HIS A 72 -0.86 -5.32 -1.22
N TYR A 73 -1.47 -6.49 -1.43
CA TYR A 73 -2.52 -6.69 -2.44
C TYR A 73 -3.93 -6.52 -1.85
N HIS A 74 -4.89 -6.16 -2.69
CA HIS A 74 -6.28 -5.87 -2.31
C HIS A 74 -6.92 -6.92 -1.38
N TYR A 75 -6.62 -8.19 -1.56
CA TYR A 75 -7.15 -9.26 -0.71
C TYR A 75 -6.54 -9.29 0.71
N GLN A 76 -5.50 -8.49 0.97
CA GLN A 76 -4.90 -8.31 2.30
C GLN A 76 -5.42 -7.04 3.02
N ASN A 77 -6.33 -6.29 2.41
CA ASN A 77 -6.87 -5.06 2.99
C ASN A 77 -7.48 -5.27 4.39
N GLN A 78 -8.19 -6.38 4.61
CA GLN A 78 -8.77 -6.70 5.91
C GLN A 78 -7.72 -7.06 6.97
N GLU A 79 -6.61 -7.67 6.57
CA GLU A 79 -5.47 -7.93 7.46
C GLU A 79 -4.80 -6.61 7.88
N PHE A 80 -4.61 -5.69 6.93
CA PHE A 80 -4.09 -4.35 7.22
C PHE A 80 -5.04 -3.56 8.13
N LEU A 81 -6.35 -3.61 7.90
CA LEU A 81 -7.36 -3.02 8.78
C LEU A 81 -7.24 -3.55 10.21
N ALA A 82 -7.07 -4.87 10.37
CA ALA A 82 -6.89 -5.49 11.67
C ALA A 82 -5.60 -5.00 12.37
N LEU A 83 -4.51 -4.79 11.64
CA LEU A 83 -3.29 -4.17 12.16
C LEU A 83 -3.55 -2.73 12.59
N ALA A 84 -4.19 -1.90 11.75
CA ALA A 84 -4.45 -0.50 12.03
C ALA A 84 -5.29 -0.31 13.32
N ARG A 85 -6.28 -1.18 13.52
CA ARG A 85 -7.10 -1.21 14.74
C ARG A 85 -6.34 -1.70 15.98
N ALA A 86 -5.40 -2.61 15.79
CA ALA A 86 -4.61 -3.18 16.90
C ALA A 86 -3.50 -2.24 17.40
N VAL A 87 -3.04 -1.31 16.56
CA VAL A 87 -1.91 -0.40 16.86
C VAL A 87 -2.31 1.03 16.49
N PRO A 88 -3.31 1.61 17.20
CA PRO A 88 -3.91 2.91 16.83
C PRO A 88 -2.97 4.11 17.03
N GLU A 89 -1.93 3.97 17.83
CA GLU A 89 -0.94 5.03 18.13
C GLU A 89 0.10 5.22 17.02
N THR A 90 0.20 4.31 16.05
CA THR A 90 1.15 4.41 14.94
C THR A 90 0.45 4.91 13.68
N THR A 91 0.94 6.01 13.12
CA THR A 91 0.47 6.46 11.80
C THR A 91 0.92 5.46 10.73
N MET A 92 -0.03 4.94 9.98
CA MET A 92 0.19 3.97 8.91
C MET A 92 -0.12 4.59 7.56
N VAL A 93 0.69 4.26 6.56
CA VAL A 93 0.52 4.73 5.19
C VAL A 93 0.11 3.56 4.31
N LEU A 94 -1.11 3.65 3.75
CA LEU A 94 -1.60 2.70 2.76
C LEU A 94 -1.01 3.06 1.40
N ASP A 95 -0.10 2.22 0.89
CA ASP A 95 0.49 2.41 -0.44
C ASP A 95 -0.44 1.90 -1.56
N HIS A 96 -0.39 2.60 -2.69
CA HIS A 96 -0.89 2.14 -3.98
C HIS A 96 -2.33 1.61 -3.95
N PHE A 97 -3.20 2.26 -3.16
CA PHE A 97 -4.62 1.86 -3.02
C PHE A 97 -4.82 0.42 -2.52
N GLY A 98 -3.83 -0.19 -1.82
CA GLY A 98 -3.87 -1.61 -1.50
C GLY A 98 -3.83 -2.50 -2.75
N THR A 99 -3.21 -2.05 -3.79
CA THR A 99 -2.89 -2.73 -5.06
C THR A 99 -3.98 -3.68 -5.58
N PRO A 100 -5.08 -3.17 -6.12
CA PRO A 100 -6.07 -4.01 -6.81
C PRO A 100 -5.44 -4.66 -8.05
N LEU A 101 -5.34 -5.99 -8.02
CA LEU A 101 -4.77 -6.78 -9.11
C LEU A 101 -5.75 -6.89 -10.28
N GLY A 102 -5.21 -6.99 -11.51
CA GLY A 102 -6.00 -7.09 -12.73
C GLY A 102 -5.38 -7.98 -13.81
N VAL A 103 -4.48 -8.89 -13.42
CA VAL A 103 -3.79 -9.83 -14.34
C VAL A 103 -4.07 -11.29 -13.95
N GLY A 104 -3.87 -12.21 -14.87
CA GLY A 104 -4.09 -13.63 -14.64
C GLY A 104 -5.52 -13.93 -14.14
N PRO A 105 -5.72 -14.68 -13.04
CA PRO A 105 -7.06 -15.02 -12.54
C PRO A 105 -7.88 -13.80 -12.11
N TYR A 106 -7.23 -12.65 -11.86
CA TYR A 106 -7.90 -11.41 -11.42
C TYR A 106 -8.48 -10.58 -12.57
N GLU A 107 -8.07 -10.84 -13.81
CA GLU A 107 -8.49 -10.06 -14.99
C GLU A 107 -10.01 -10.09 -15.20
N SER A 108 -10.61 -11.27 -15.12
CA SER A 108 -12.07 -11.45 -15.28
C SER A 108 -12.88 -10.98 -14.06
N GLN A 109 -12.24 -10.71 -12.93
CA GLN A 109 -12.87 -10.36 -11.65
C GLN A 109 -12.75 -8.86 -11.33
N ARG A 110 -12.31 -8.03 -12.25
CA ARG A 110 -12.00 -6.61 -12.02
C ARG A 110 -13.12 -5.84 -11.31
N GLU A 111 -14.36 -5.99 -11.75
CA GLU A 111 -15.49 -5.28 -11.14
C GLU A 111 -15.85 -5.83 -9.75
N GLU A 112 -15.78 -7.13 -9.57
CA GLU A 112 -15.99 -7.76 -8.26
C GLU A 112 -14.91 -7.33 -7.25
N ILE A 113 -13.65 -7.33 -7.68
CA ILE A 113 -12.52 -6.82 -6.89
C ILE A 113 -12.73 -5.35 -6.55
N PHE A 114 -13.16 -4.52 -7.49
CA PHE A 114 -13.42 -3.10 -7.24
C PHE A 114 -14.55 -2.89 -6.22
N GLU A 115 -15.65 -3.63 -6.30
CA GLU A 115 -16.75 -3.52 -5.35
C GLU A 115 -16.35 -3.96 -3.93
N GLN A 116 -15.53 -5.01 -3.80
CA GLN A 116 -14.99 -5.42 -2.51
C GLN A 116 -13.98 -4.40 -2.00
N TRP A 117 -13.06 -3.95 -2.85
CA TRP A 117 -12.06 -2.93 -2.55
C TRP A 117 -12.71 -1.63 -2.02
N LYS A 118 -13.81 -1.18 -2.61
CA LYS A 118 -14.55 0.00 -2.10
C LYS A 118 -15.01 -0.16 -0.65
N LYS A 119 -15.48 -1.34 -0.29
CA LYS A 119 -15.89 -1.64 1.08
C LYS A 119 -14.71 -1.60 2.02
N ASP A 120 -13.60 -2.25 1.63
CA ASP A 120 -12.39 -2.31 2.43
C ASP A 120 -11.79 -0.92 2.65
N ILE A 121 -11.68 -0.09 1.60
CA ILE A 121 -11.16 1.28 1.70
C ILE A 121 -12.02 2.12 2.65
N ARG A 122 -13.35 2.00 2.57
CA ARG A 122 -14.25 2.69 3.49
C ARG A 122 -14.01 2.27 4.95
N GLU A 123 -13.81 0.99 5.20
CA GLU A 123 -13.53 0.49 6.55
C GLU A 123 -12.15 0.92 7.04
N ILE A 124 -11.12 0.85 6.21
CA ILE A 124 -9.76 1.31 6.53
C ILE A 124 -9.78 2.80 6.88
N ALA A 125 -10.52 3.61 6.13
CA ALA A 125 -10.63 5.05 6.36
C ALA A 125 -11.28 5.41 7.71
N THR A 126 -11.99 4.48 8.37
CA THR A 126 -12.48 4.68 9.76
C THR A 126 -11.36 4.71 10.79
N CYS A 127 -10.17 4.20 10.46
CA CYS A 127 -9.00 4.25 11.30
C CYS A 127 -8.32 5.62 11.16
N SER A 128 -8.40 6.46 12.18
CA SER A 128 -7.84 7.82 12.16
C SER A 128 -6.31 7.86 12.04
N ASN A 129 -5.65 6.76 12.36
CA ASN A 129 -4.21 6.57 12.25
C ASN A 129 -3.75 6.12 10.84
N VAL A 130 -4.66 6.04 9.85
CA VAL A 130 -4.29 5.66 8.48
C VAL A 130 -4.41 6.86 7.54
N VAL A 131 -3.38 7.03 6.69
CA VAL A 131 -3.36 7.95 5.56
C VAL A 131 -3.14 7.16 4.27
N ALA A 132 -3.59 7.68 3.13
CA ALA A 132 -3.53 6.98 1.85
C ALA A 132 -2.63 7.71 0.84
N LYS A 133 -1.82 6.95 0.11
CA LYS A 133 -1.10 7.44 -1.07
C LYS A 133 -1.94 7.23 -2.33
N LEU A 134 -2.05 8.30 -3.10
CA LEU A 134 -2.80 8.36 -4.36
C LEU A 134 -1.82 8.22 -5.54
N GLY A 135 -1.45 6.97 -5.85
CA GLY A 135 -0.57 6.60 -6.95
C GLY A 135 -0.30 5.11 -6.98
N GLY A 136 0.43 4.61 -7.97
CA GLY A 136 0.80 3.20 -8.06
C GLY A 136 -0.24 2.31 -8.76
N LEU A 137 -1.28 2.87 -9.40
CA LEU A 137 -2.24 2.09 -10.19
C LEU A 137 -1.79 1.85 -11.64
N ALA A 138 -0.62 2.35 -12.04
CA ALA A 138 -0.06 2.09 -13.37
C ALA A 138 0.95 0.94 -13.38
N MET A 139 1.13 0.23 -12.28
CA MET A 139 1.94 -0.99 -12.24
C MET A 139 1.36 -2.04 -13.21
N PRO A 140 2.22 -2.83 -13.89
CA PRO A 140 1.75 -3.91 -14.79
C PRO A 140 0.70 -4.82 -14.16
N ASP A 141 0.87 -5.15 -12.88
CA ASP A 141 0.02 -6.08 -12.13
C ASP A 141 -1.41 -5.56 -11.88
N ASN A 142 -1.65 -4.24 -12.02
CA ASN A 142 -3.01 -3.67 -12.01
C ASN A 142 -3.80 -3.99 -13.30
N GLY A 143 -3.13 -4.50 -14.34
CA GLY A 143 -3.77 -5.08 -15.53
C GLY A 143 -4.40 -4.07 -16.50
N PHE A 144 -3.94 -2.82 -16.54
CA PHE A 144 -4.39 -1.85 -17.55
C PHE A 144 -3.67 -2.02 -18.89
N GLY A 145 -2.61 -2.84 -18.96
CA GLY A 145 -1.93 -3.20 -20.21
C GLY A 145 -1.04 -2.13 -20.81
N TRP A 146 -0.89 -0.98 -20.19
CA TRP A 146 -0.16 0.15 -20.75
C TRP A 146 1.34 -0.10 -20.94
N HIS A 147 1.94 -0.95 -20.10
CA HIS A 147 3.36 -1.32 -20.19
C HIS A 147 3.71 -2.10 -21.48
N THR A 148 2.72 -2.65 -22.18
CA THR A 148 2.88 -3.36 -23.46
C THR A 148 2.25 -2.62 -24.63
N ALA A 149 1.66 -1.46 -24.40
CA ALA A 149 1.04 -0.64 -25.44
C ALA A 149 2.11 0.07 -26.30
N GLU A 150 1.77 0.40 -27.56
CA GLU A 150 2.67 1.12 -28.47
C GLU A 150 3.04 2.52 -27.97
N ARG A 151 2.19 3.12 -27.15
CA ARG A 151 2.41 4.42 -26.50
C ARG A 151 1.83 4.44 -25.10
N PRO A 152 2.32 5.33 -24.22
CA PRO A 152 1.68 5.56 -22.93
C PRO A 152 0.25 6.11 -23.09
N PRO A 153 -0.62 5.92 -22.10
CA PRO A 153 -1.95 6.49 -22.11
C PRO A 153 -1.88 8.03 -22.07
N THR A 154 -2.82 8.68 -22.71
CA THR A 154 -3.06 10.11 -22.49
C THR A 154 -3.67 10.32 -21.10
N SER A 155 -3.64 11.57 -20.61
CA SER A 155 -4.29 11.93 -19.34
C SER A 155 -5.78 11.57 -19.31
N ASP A 156 -6.49 11.72 -20.43
CA ASP A 156 -7.91 11.38 -20.54
C ASP A 156 -8.14 9.86 -20.46
N GLU A 157 -7.32 9.07 -21.17
CA GLU A 157 -7.38 7.61 -21.11
C GLU A 157 -7.06 7.09 -19.69
N PHE A 158 -6.06 7.67 -19.05
CA PHE A 158 -5.72 7.36 -17.66
C PHE A 158 -6.90 7.70 -16.72
N LEU A 159 -7.43 8.91 -16.83
CA LEU A 159 -8.55 9.39 -16.02
C LEU A 159 -9.79 8.50 -16.21
N GLN A 160 -10.11 8.11 -17.44
CA GLN A 160 -11.29 7.29 -17.75
C GLN A 160 -11.35 5.99 -16.94
N VAL A 161 -10.20 5.34 -16.69
CA VAL A 161 -10.16 4.03 -16.03
C VAL A 161 -9.80 4.10 -14.54
N GLN A 162 -9.02 5.11 -14.13
CA GLN A 162 -8.51 5.17 -12.75
C GLN A 162 -9.26 6.16 -11.85
N ARG A 163 -9.98 7.13 -12.40
CA ARG A 163 -10.70 8.16 -11.66
C ARG A 163 -11.51 7.59 -10.48
N ARG A 164 -12.21 6.48 -10.70
CA ARG A 164 -13.07 5.85 -9.69
C ARG A 164 -12.34 5.43 -8.42
N TYR A 165 -11.05 5.05 -8.52
CA TYR A 165 -10.23 4.69 -7.37
C TYR A 165 -9.80 5.94 -6.59
N PHE A 166 -9.37 6.98 -7.29
CA PHE A 166 -8.96 8.24 -6.67
C PHE A 166 -10.13 8.91 -5.94
N GLU A 167 -11.25 9.10 -6.63
CA GLU A 167 -12.44 9.75 -6.06
C GLU A 167 -12.93 9.00 -4.82
N HIS A 168 -13.10 7.68 -4.91
CA HIS A 168 -13.56 6.89 -3.77
C HIS A 168 -12.60 6.97 -2.58
N THR A 169 -11.29 6.94 -2.81
CA THR A 169 -10.31 7.05 -1.72
C THR A 169 -10.36 8.42 -1.07
N ILE A 170 -10.42 9.50 -1.87
CA ILE A 170 -10.52 10.86 -1.35
C ILE A 170 -11.84 11.08 -0.58
N GLU A 171 -12.96 10.56 -1.10
CA GLU A 171 -14.26 10.61 -0.41
C GLU A 171 -14.24 9.90 0.95
N CYS A 172 -13.53 8.77 1.06
CA CYS A 172 -13.46 8.01 2.31
C CYS A 172 -12.49 8.61 3.33
N PHE A 173 -11.29 9.01 2.91
CA PHE A 173 -10.24 9.50 3.81
C PHE A 173 -10.33 10.99 4.09
N GLY A 174 -10.93 11.78 3.21
CA GLY A 174 -10.77 13.22 3.16
C GLY A 174 -9.42 13.63 2.56
N PRO A 175 -9.34 14.81 1.90
CA PRO A 175 -8.12 15.26 1.23
C PRO A 175 -6.94 15.44 2.19
N GLU A 176 -7.20 15.75 3.46
CA GLU A 176 -6.19 15.95 4.51
C GLU A 176 -5.45 14.67 4.91
N ARG A 177 -6.01 13.49 4.62
CA ARG A 177 -5.38 12.19 4.84
C ARG A 177 -4.97 11.49 3.55
N CYS A 178 -4.91 12.24 2.45
CA CYS A 178 -4.45 11.75 1.15
C CYS A 178 -3.18 12.48 0.73
N MET A 179 -2.24 11.76 0.13
CA MET A 179 -1.04 12.35 -0.45
C MET A 179 -0.80 11.83 -1.85
N PHE A 180 -0.38 12.70 -2.76
CA PHE A 180 0.03 12.31 -4.10
C PHE A 180 1.36 11.56 -4.06
N GLU A 181 1.48 10.54 -4.92
CA GLU A 181 2.75 9.90 -5.23
C GLU A 181 2.87 9.60 -6.73
N SER A 182 4.09 9.63 -7.26
CA SER A 182 4.38 9.26 -8.64
C SER A 182 4.63 7.76 -8.82
N ASN A 183 4.87 7.05 -7.73
CA ASN A 183 5.37 5.66 -7.71
C ASN A 183 6.59 5.45 -8.64
N PHE A 184 7.43 6.50 -8.80
CA PHE A 184 8.66 6.41 -9.58
C PHE A 184 9.66 5.47 -8.88
N PRO A 185 10.36 4.57 -9.62
CA PRO A 185 10.35 4.45 -11.08
C PRO A 185 9.35 3.41 -11.63
N VAL A 186 8.54 2.76 -10.78
CA VAL A 186 7.74 1.59 -11.17
C VAL A 186 6.65 1.96 -12.19
N ASP A 187 5.88 3.01 -11.93
CA ASP A 187 4.81 3.43 -12.85
C ASP A 187 5.34 3.97 -14.19
N ARG A 188 6.64 4.30 -14.28
CA ARG A 188 7.27 4.66 -15.54
C ARG A 188 7.26 3.52 -16.58
N LEU A 189 7.10 2.27 -16.15
CA LEU A 189 6.90 1.15 -17.08
C LEU A 189 5.65 1.32 -17.95
N SER A 190 4.66 2.06 -17.47
CA SER A 190 3.37 2.27 -18.13
C SER A 190 3.13 3.74 -18.50
N LEU A 191 3.76 4.66 -17.78
CA LEU A 191 3.57 6.12 -17.89
C LEU A 191 4.93 6.77 -18.19
N SER A 192 5.18 7.22 -19.36
CA SER A 192 6.45 7.86 -19.75
C SER A 192 6.27 9.34 -20.04
#